data_990830c18ac4e63251985e3f29a52c67
#
_entry.id   990830c18ac4e63251985e3f29a52c67
#
_cell.length_a   1.000
_cell.length_b   1.000
_cell.length_c   1.000
_cell.angle_alpha   90.00
_cell.angle_beta   90.00
_cell.angle_gamma   90.00
#
_symmetry.space_group_name_H-M   'P 1'
#
loop_
_entity.id
_entity.type
_entity.pdbx_description
1 polymer ?
#
loop_
_entity_poly.entity_id
_entity_poly.type
_entity_poly.pdbx_seq_one_letter_code
_entity_poly.pdbx_strand_id
1 'polypeptide(L)'
;MSNTSPELDQLAKALAAAQAEMKNATLNKVNPHFKSKYADLAAIRDTVTPALTKHGIAVVQGTDTTEGSIIVFTRLIHASGQWIESRFPIPYDKPQTMGSGITYGRRYTLSAVCN
;
A
#
# COMPACT_ATOMS: atom_id res chain seq x y z
N MET A 1 -8.61 12.71 -12.06
CA MET A 1 -7.29 12.56 -11.42
C MET A 1 -6.68 11.22 -11.79
N SER A 2 -5.43 11.24 -12.21
CA SER A 2 -4.74 10.01 -12.55
C SER A 2 -4.19 9.32 -11.29
N ASN A 3 -4.22 7.99 -11.29
CA ASN A 3 -3.58 7.19 -10.25
C ASN A 3 -2.22 6.64 -10.72
N THR A 4 -1.74 7.11 -11.85
CA THR A 4 -0.45 6.70 -12.41
C THR A 4 0.21 7.89 -13.09
N SER A 5 1.54 7.79 -13.27
CA SER A 5 2.26 8.67 -14.17
C SER A 5 1.81 8.42 -15.62
N PRO A 6 2.07 9.38 -16.56
CA PRO A 6 1.66 9.21 -17.95
C PRO A 6 2.24 7.96 -18.62
N GLU A 7 3.47 7.61 -18.27
CA GLU A 7 4.14 6.43 -18.81
C GLU A 7 4.45 5.46 -17.68
N LEU A 8 4.46 4.17 -17.96
CA LEU A 8 4.62 3.12 -16.98
C LEU A 8 5.61 2.03 -17.38
N ASP A 9 6.25 2.13 -18.53
CA ASP A 9 7.08 1.07 -19.07
C ASP A 9 8.24 0.69 -18.15
N GLN A 10 8.91 1.67 -17.55
CA GLN A 10 10.01 1.42 -16.63
C GLN A 10 9.52 0.83 -15.30
N LEU A 11 8.46 1.43 -14.75
CA LEU A 11 7.88 0.94 -13.50
C LEU A 11 7.30 -0.47 -13.69
N ALA A 12 6.61 -0.74 -14.79
CA ALA A 12 6.01 -2.04 -15.04
C ALA A 12 7.06 -3.15 -15.08
N LYS A 13 8.18 -2.89 -15.74
CA LYS A 13 9.30 -3.84 -15.78
C LYS A 13 9.88 -4.09 -14.38
N ALA A 14 10.13 -3.03 -13.63
CA ALA A 14 10.68 -3.14 -12.29
C ALA A 14 9.70 -3.81 -11.32
N LEU A 15 8.41 -3.48 -11.41
CA LEU A 15 7.39 -4.04 -10.54
C LEU A 15 7.18 -5.53 -10.82
N ALA A 16 7.17 -5.93 -12.09
CA ALA A 16 7.07 -7.33 -12.46
C ALA A 16 8.25 -8.14 -11.89
N ALA A 17 9.46 -7.60 -11.97
CA ALA A 17 10.64 -8.24 -11.40
C ALA A 17 10.54 -8.34 -9.87
N ALA A 18 10.04 -7.29 -9.21
CA ALA A 18 9.84 -7.31 -7.77
C ALA A 18 8.77 -8.33 -7.37
N GLN A 19 7.67 -8.39 -8.09
CA GLN A 19 6.59 -9.35 -7.81
C GLN A 19 7.07 -10.79 -7.91
N ALA A 20 7.98 -11.08 -8.84
CA ALA A 20 8.54 -12.43 -8.97
C ALA A 20 9.32 -12.88 -7.72
N GLU A 21 9.81 -11.93 -6.93
CA GLU A 21 10.56 -12.20 -5.70
C GLU A 21 9.69 -12.10 -4.44
N MET A 22 8.48 -11.58 -4.54
CA MET A 22 7.59 -11.45 -3.39
C MET A 22 7.00 -12.79 -2.99
N LYS A 23 6.98 -13.03 -1.68
CA LYS A 23 6.30 -14.17 -1.08
C LYS A 23 5.00 -13.68 -0.45
N ASN A 24 4.13 -14.62 -0.10
CA ASN A 24 2.95 -14.27 0.68
C ASN A 24 3.37 -13.78 2.06
N ALA A 25 2.75 -12.72 2.55
CA ALA A 25 3.01 -12.21 3.88
C ALA A 25 2.56 -13.24 4.93
N THR A 26 3.32 -13.35 6.01
CA THR A 26 2.97 -14.23 7.12
C THR A 26 1.68 -13.74 7.78
N LEU A 27 0.73 -14.64 7.98
CA LEU A 27 -0.52 -14.34 8.68
C LEU A 27 -0.23 -14.35 10.18
N ASN A 28 -0.03 -13.17 10.76
CA ASN A 28 0.46 -13.01 12.13
C ASN A 28 -0.58 -12.44 13.09
N LYS A 29 -1.78 -12.13 12.63
CA LYS A 29 -2.86 -11.59 13.45
C LYS A 29 -4.13 -12.39 13.24
N VAL A 30 -4.99 -12.37 14.27
CA VAL A 30 -6.30 -13.03 14.22
C VAL A 30 -7.38 -11.96 14.30
N ASN A 31 -8.34 -12.02 13.40
CA ASN A 31 -9.52 -11.17 13.44
C ASN A 31 -10.44 -11.67 14.56
N PRO A 32 -10.72 -10.85 15.60
CA PRO A 32 -11.51 -11.31 16.74
C PRO A 32 -12.98 -11.63 16.40
N HIS A 33 -13.50 -11.05 15.32
CA HIS A 33 -14.89 -11.27 14.92
C HIS A 33 -15.06 -12.54 14.08
N PHE A 34 -14.13 -12.80 13.19
CA PHE A 34 -14.22 -13.91 12.24
C PHE A 34 -13.24 -15.05 12.53
N LYS A 35 -12.36 -14.86 13.52
CA LYS A 35 -11.31 -15.83 13.89
C LYS A 35 -10.43 -16.23 12.70
N SER A 36 -10.42 -15.42 11.64
CA SER A 36 -9.54 -15.61 10.49
C SER A 36 -8.20 -14.95 10.76
N LYS A 37 -7.15 -15.51 10.18
CA LYS A 37 -5.81 -14.92 10.29
C LYS A 37 -5.57 -13.94 9.15
N TYR A 38 -4.77 -12.92 9.42
CA TYR A 38 -4.36 -11.93 8.42
C TYR A 38 -2.94 -11.45 8.71
N ALA A 39 -2.30 -10.90 7.69
CA ALA A 39 -1.01 -10.22 7.84
C ALA A 39 -1.25 -8.77 8.24
N ASP A 40 -0.59 -8.31 9.31
CA ASP A 40 -0.66 -6.89 9.67
C ASP A 40 0.23 -6.05 8.75
N LEU A 41 0.20 -4.73 8.94
CA LEU A 41 0.96 -3.80 8.10
C LEU A 41 2.46 -4.11 8.13
N ALA A 42 3.01 -4.39 9.31
CA ALA A 42 4.44 -4.71 9.44
C ALA A 42 4.81 -5.96 8.65
N ALA A 43 3.99 -7.01 8.72
CA ALA A 43 4.23 -8.24 7.98
C ALA A 43 4.19 -8.02 6.47
N ILE A 44 3.25 -7.21 5.99
CA ILE A 44 3.16 -6.87 4.58
C ILE A 44 4.39 -6.05 4.15
N ARG A 45 4.77 -5.05 4.92
CA ARG A 45 5.94 -4.23 4.62
C ARG A 45 7.22 -5.07 4.57
N ASP A 46 7.40 -5.97 5.53
CA ASP A 46 8.57 -6.85 5.57
C ASP A 46 8.64 -7.77 4.36
N THR A 47 7.49 -8.11 3.79
CA THR A 47 7.41 -8.97 2.61
C THR A 47 7.69 -8.19 1.32
N VAL A 48 7.08 -7.01 1.14
CA VAL A 48 7.09 -6.33 -0.16
C VAL A 48 8.22 -5.31 -0.30
N THR A 49 8.60 -4.62 0.78
CA THR A 49 9.55 -3.52 0.68
C THR A 49 10.93 -3.95 0.21
N PRO A 50 11.52 -5.05 0.73
CA PRO A 50 12.83 -5.47 0.23
C PRO A 50 12.84 -5.78 -1.26
N ALA A 51 11.80 -6.43 -1.78
CA ALA A 51 11.69 -6.75 -3.20
C ALA A 51 11.54 -5.48 -4.03
N LEU A 52 10.70 -4.54 -3.58
CA LEU A 52 10.48 -3.28 -4.29
C LEU A 52 11.76 -2.43 -4.34
N THR A 53 12.41 -2.24 -3.20
CA THR A 53 13.61 -1.39 -3.13
C THR A 53 14.77 -1.99 -3.91
N LYS A 54 14.89 -3.30 -3.96
CA LYS A 54 15.90 -3.99 -4.78
C LYS A 54 15.77 -3.61 -6.26
N HIS A 55 14.55 -3.37 -6.72
CA HIS A 55 14.27 -3.01 -8.12
C HIS A 55 14.06 -1.51 -8.34
N GLY A 56 14.52 -0.70 -7.39
CA GLY A 56 14.50 0.75 -7.54
C GLY A 56 13.13 1.39 -7.34
N ILE A 57 12.24 0.74 -6.60
CA ILE A 57 10.89 1.25 -6.34
C ILE A 57 10.79 1.68 -4.88
N ALA A 58 10.50 2.97 -4.66
CA ALA A 58 10.23 3.51 -3.34
C ALA A 58 8.75 3.35 -3.01
N VAL A 59 8.47 3.09 -1.72
CA VAL A 59 7.10 3.02 -1.21
C VAL A 59 6.82 4.28 -0.41
N VAL A 60 5.80 5.03 -0.82
CA VAL A 60 5.36 6.24 -0.12
C VAL A 60 3.92 6.04 0.32
N GLN A 61 3.69 6.15 1.62
CA GLN A 61 2.34 6.14 2.17
C GLN A 61 2.04 7.48 2.81
N GLY A 62 0.85 7.96 2.63
CA GLY A 62 0.46 9.23 3.18
C GLY A 62 -1.04 9.39 3.23
N THR A 63 -1.45 10.58 3.64
CA THR A 63 -2.85 10.95 3.70
C THR A 63 -3.09 12.25 2.95
N ASP A 64 -4.26 12.36 2.39
CA ASP A 64 -4.76 13.57 1.76
C ASP A 64 -6.13 13.86 2.34
N THR A 65 -6.60 15.08 2.22
CA THR A 65 -7.89 15.46 2.76
C THR A 65 -8.86 15.81 1.64
N THR A 66 -10.11 15.38 1.82
CA THR A 66 -11.20 15.76 0.95
C THR A 66 -12.35 16.24 1.79
N GLU A 67 -13.37 16.80 1.16
CA GLU A 67 -14.62 17.12 1.84
C GLU A 67 -15.27 15.80 2.30
N GLY A 68 -15.33 15.57 3.58
CA GLY A 68 -15.99 14.43 4.19
C GLY A 68 -15.11 13.22 4.49
N SER A 69 -13.86 13.19 4.03
CA SER A 69 -13.00 12.05 4.33
C SER A 69 -11.51 12.38 4.26
N ILE A 70 -10.71 11.50 4.87
CA ILE A 70 -9.27 11.43 4.66
C ILE A 70 -9.03 10.34 3.62
N ILE A 71 -8.14 10.61 2.67
CA ILE A 71 -7.70 9.61 1.70
C ILE A 71 -6.37 9.06 2.17
N VAL A 72 -6.31 7.77 2.45
CA VAL A 72 -5.06 7.05 2.72
C VAL A 72 -4.55 6.52 1.39
N PHE A 73 -3.26 6.68 1.11
CA PHE A 73 -2.72 6.21 -0.16
C PHE A 73 -1.38 5.52 0.01
N THR A 74 -1.09 4.64 -0.93
CA THR A 74 0.23 4.07 -1.15
C THR A 74 0.62 4.37 -2.60
N ARG A 75 1.77 5.01 -2.76
CA ARG A 75 2.34 5.31 -4.08
C ARG A 75 3.65 4.57 -4.22
N LEU A 76 3.78 3.83 -5.31
CA LEU A 76 5.04 3.20 -5.70
C LEU A 76 5.72 4.10 -6.71
N ILE A 77 6.94 4.52 -6.43
CA ILE A 77 7.69 5.44 -7.29
C ILE A 77 8.99 4.76 -7.74
N HIS A 78 9.12 4.57 -9.03
CA HIS A 78 10.34 4.01 -9.61
C HIS A 78 11.42 5.10 -9.78
N ALA A 79 12.68 4.67 -9.84
CA ALA A 79 13.82 5.57 -10.03
C ALA A 79 13.70 6.42 -11.30
N SER A 80 12.95 6.00 -12.30
CA SER A 80 12.66 6.77 -13.51
C SER A 80 11.73 7.96 -13.29
N GLY A 81 11.08 8.04 -12.12
CA GLY A 81 10.03 9.02 -11.83
C GLY A 81 8.62 8.53 -12.17
N GLN A 82 8.50 7.36 -12.76
CA GLN A 82 7.19 6.75 -13.02
C GLN A 82 6.58 6.23 -11.72
N TRP A 83 5.26 6.32 -11.59
CA TRP A 83 4.59 5.97 -10.34
C TRP A 83 3.18 5.43 -10.56
N ILE A 84 2.70 4.67 -9.58
CA ILE A 84 1.33 4.17 -9.51
C ILE A 84 0.84 4.30 -8.06
N GLU A 85 -0.44 4.58 -7.88
CA GLU A 85 -1.01 4.86 -6.57
C GLU A 85 -2.33 4.12 -6.35
N SER A 86 -2.50 3.60 -5.14
CA SER A 86 -3.77 3.06 -4.64
C SER A 86 -4.28 3.98 -3.53
N ARG A 87 -5.58 4.25 -3.50
CA ARG A 87 -6.21 5.20 -2.57
C ARG A 87 -7.39 4.54 -1.86
N PHE A 88 -7.61 4.95 -0.61
CA PHE A 88 -8.71 4.41 0.19
C PHE A 88 -9.31 5.52 1.06
N PRO A 89 -10.63 5.82 0.91
CA PRO A 89 -11.26 6.88 1.69
C PRO A 89 -11.65 6.40 3.08
N ILE A 90 -11.41 7.24 4.07
CA ILE A 90 -11.81 7.00 5.46
C ILE A 90 -12.68 8.17 5.90
N PRO A 91 -13.96 7.95 6.21
CA PRO A 91 -14.85 9.02 6.69
C PRO A 91 -14.29 9.65 7.96
N TYR A 92 -14.48 10.96 8.12
CA TYR A 92 -14.09 11.64 9.35
C TYR A 92 -14.83 11.06 10.55
N ASP A 93 -14.11 10.89 11.64
CA ASP A 93 -14.62 10.33 12.88
C ASP A 93 -13.70 10.74 14.03
N LYS A 94 -13.90 10.15 15.18
CA LYS A 94 -13.05 10.37 16.35
C LYS A 94 -11.59 10.02 16.04
N PRO A 95 -10.62 10.72 16.67
CA PRO A 95 -9.20 10.44 16.39
C PRO A 95 -8.80 8.98 16.52
N GLN A 96 -9.32 8.27 17.53
CA GLN A 96 -9.00 6.85 17.71
C GLN A 96 -9.52 5.98 16.55
N THR A 97 -10.75 6.22 16.12
CA THR A 97 -11.35 5.51 14.99
C THR A 97 -10.60 5.81 13.70
N MET A 98 -10.23 7.08 13.51
CA MET A 98 -9.47 7.49 12.34
C MET A 98 -8.08 6.85 12.32
N GLY A 99 -7.41 6.79 13.47
CA GLY A 99 -6.11 6.14 13.57
C GLY A 99 -6.15 4.67 13.16
N SER A 100 -7.15 3.94 13.63
CA SER A 100 -7.37 2.55 13.24
C SER A 100 -7.69 2.43 11.75
N GLY A 101 -8.52 3.35 11.23
CA GLY A 101 -8.87 3.39 9.81
C GLY A 101 -7.66 3.68 8.93
N ILE A 102 -6.80 4.60 9.35
CA ILE A 102 -5.57 4.92 8.60
C ILE A 102 -4.65 3.69 8.53
N THR A 103 -4.46 2.98 9.64
CA THR A 103 -3.67 1.75 9.64
C THR A 103 -4.26 0.70 8.72
N TYR A 104 -5.58 0.53 8.76
CA TYR A 104 -6.30 -0.36 7.85
C TYR A 104 -6.09 0.06 6.39
N GLY A 105 -6.23 1.35 6.10
CA GLY A 105 -6.06 1.88 4.76
C GLY A 105 -4.63 1.73 4.24
N ARG A 106 -3.63 1.91 5.10
CA ARG A 106 -2.23 1.69 4.73
C ARG A 106 -1.98 0.23 4.35
N ARG A 107 -2.53 -0.70 5.12
CA ARG A 107 -2.41 -2.14 4.83
C ARG A 107 -3.11 -2.47 3.52
N TYR A 108 -4.33 -1.99 3.36
CA TYR A 108 -5.16 -2.25 2.18
C TYR A 108 -4.52 -1.71 0.90
N THR A 109 -4.11 -0.44 0.92
CA THR A 109 -3.55 0.20 -0.29
C THR A 109 -2.19 -0.37 -0.66
N LEU A 110 -1.36 -0.72 0.32
CA LEU A 110 -0.06 -1.34 0.05
C LEU A 110 -0.24 -2.71 -0.59
N SER A 111 -1.10 -3.55 -0.02
CA SER A 111 -1.39 -4.88 -0.58
C SER A 111 -1.96 -4.78 -2.00
N ALA A 112 -2.90 -3.86 -2.20
CA ALA A 112 -3.60 -3.73 -3.47
C ALA A 112 -2.67 -3.26 -4.60
N VAL A 113 -1.75 -2.32 -4.32
CA VAL A 113 -0.89 -1.77 -5.37
C VAL A 113 0.28 -2.70 -5.70
N CYS A 114 0.68 -3.55 -4.78
CA CYS A 114 1.79 -4.47 -5.02
C CYS A 114 1.37 -5.75 -5.75
N ASN A 115 0.11 -6.10 -5.68
CA ASN A 115 -0.35 -7.35 -6.26
C ASN A 115 -1.82 -7.23 -6.68
#